data_bffb8293b91186246e1ed2309b3491de
#
_entry.id   bffb8293b91186246e1ed2309b3491de
#
_cell.length_a   1.000
_cell.length_b   1.000
_cell.length_c   1.000
_cell.angle_alpha   90.00
_cell.angle_beta   90.00
_cell.angle_gamma   90.00
#
_symmetry.space_group_name_H-M   'P 1'
#
loop_
_entity.id
_entity.type
_entity.pdbx_description
1 polymer ?
#
loop_
_entity_poly.entity_id
_entity_poly.type
_entity_poly.pdbx_seq_one_letter_code
_entity_poly.pdbx_strand_id
1 'polypeptide(L)'
;MGDDDGSGDILRIGTATTDATLLPTCGPLLRDRRGILMDDISAIAGLTASLRAAVEIMKAMNDSSDANLIPTKSFELTREIMSAQACALAIQSEQFDLLQSKRDLEEEIVRLKAWSTEKYRYELKNVAPGAVAYVVKANMQGTEPAHWICANCFQSGKKRFLNESHSDLHFDYHKCQECAGKIRIRKTSSLPGQALAG
;
A
#
# COMPACT_ATOMS: atom_id res chain seq x y z
N MET A 1 53.54 -3.35 53.36
CA MET A 1 52.94 -3.67 54.67
C MET A 1 51.43 -3.52 54.50
N GLY A 2 50.70 -4.59 54.64
CA GLY A 2 49.27 -4.63 54.76
C GLY A 2 48.56 -5.22 53.52
N ASP A 3 48.68 -6.55 53.48
CA ASP A 3 47.77 -7.42 52.69
C ASP A 3 46.42 -7.46 53.38
N ASP A 4 45.36 -7.48 52.64
CA ASP A 4 44.10 -8.07 53.10
C ASP A 4 43.30 -8.58 51.91
N ASP A 5 43.30 -9.88 51.83
CA ASP A 5 42.46 -10.72 50.99
C ASP A 5 41.02 -10.69 51.49
N GLY A 6 40.12 -10.27 50.67
CA GLY A 6 38.67 -10.37 50.87
C GLY A 6 38.03 -11.29 49.85
N SER A 7 38.07 -12.59 50.17
CA SER A 7 37.29 -13.64 49.48
C SER A 7 35.80 -13.34 49.63
N GLY A 8 35.12 -12.98 48.54
CA GLY A 8 33.67 -12.77 48.47
C GLY A 8 33.02 -13.93 47.72
N ASP A 9 32.24 -14.70 48.45
CA ASP A 9 31.43 -15.82 48.00
C ASP A 9 30.54 -15.47 46.80
N ILE A 10 30.77 -16.15 45.69
CA ILE A 10 29.88 -16.12 44.53
C ILE A 10 28.69 -17.04 44.83
N LEU A 11 27.60 -16.44 45.23
CA LEU A 11 26.29 -17.08 45.27
C LEU A 11 25.87 -17.54 43.86
N ARG A 12 26.02 -18.84 43.62
CA ARG A 12 25.37 -19.51 42.47
C ARG A 12 23.87 -19.43 42.62
N ILE A 13 23.27 -18.46 41.94
CA ILE A 13 21.81 -18.43 41.70
C ILE A 13 21.53 -19.50 40.66
N GLY A 14 20.81 -20.54 41.10
CA GLY A 14 20.35 -21.63 40.26
C GLY A 14 19.52 -21.08 39.12
N THR A 15 19.90 -21.43 37.91
CA THR A 15 19.08 -21.22 36.70
C THR A 15 17.87 -22.14 36.81
N ALA A 16 16.75 -21.56 37.26
CA ALA A 16 15.45 -22.17 37.03
C ALA A 16 15.19 -22.17 35.53
N THR A 17 15.32 -23.31 34.89
CA THR A 17 14.79 -23.57 33.55
C THR A 17 13.29 -23.48 33.64
N THR A 18 12.76 -22.29 33.38
CA THR A 18 11.35 -22.12 33.07
C THR A 18 11.14 -22.75 31.71
N ASP A 19 10.55 -23.94 31.74
CA ASP A 19 10.00 -24.61 30.58
C ASP A 19 8.87 -23.69 30.03
N ALA A 20 9.25 -22.79 29.11
CA ALA A 20 8.31 -21.95 28.40
C ALA A 20 7.62 -22.86 27.39
N THR A 21 6.52 -23.45 27.84
CA THR A 21 5.54 -24.08 26.96
C THR A 21 5.15 -23.04 25.92
N LEU A 22 5.70 -23.19 24.72
CA LEU A 22 5.42 -22.38 23.54
C LEU A 22 3.91 -22.48 23.22
N LEU A 23 3.15 -21.52 23.75
CA LEU A 23 1.81 -21.26 23.27
C LEU A 23 1.91 -20.85 21.79
N PRO A 24 1.09 -21.39 20.89
CA PRO A 24 0.98 -20.86 19.55
C PRO A 24 0.37 -19.46 19.64
N THR A 25 1.21 -18.44 19.72
CA THR A 25 0.78 -17.06 19.72
C THR A 25 0.44 -16.68 18.29
N CYS A 26 -0.85 -16.45 18.01
CA CYS A 26 -1.28 -15.58 16.92
C CYS A 26 -0.84 -14.13 17.26
N GLY A 27 0.46 -13.87 17.28
CA GLY A 27 1.01 -12.56 17.52
C GLY A 27 1.07 -11.73 16.22
N PRO A 28 0.99 -10.40 16.31
CA PRO A 28 1.24 -9.52 15.17
C PRO A 28 2.70 -9.67 14.78
N LEU A 29 2.95 -10.32 13.67
CA LEU A 29 4.28 -10.53 13.13
C LEU A 29 4.83 -9.25 12.52
N LEU A 30 6.07 -8.95 12.85
CA LEU A 30 6.85 -7.82 12.33
C LEU A 30 6.83 -7.83 10.79
N ARG A 31 6.26 -6.79 10.24
CA ARG A 31 6.11 -6.55 8.80
C ARG A 31 7.48 -6.32 8.16
N ASP A 32 8.12 -7.38 7.66
CA ASP A 32 9.25 -7.25 6.75
C ASP A 32 8.73 -7.06 5.33
N ARG A 33 9.34 -6.14 4.58
CA ARG A 33 8.91 -5.68 3.24
C ARG A 33 8.86 -6.76 2.14
N ARG A 34 9.13 -8.02 2.46
CA ARG A 34 9.11 -9.18 1.56
C ARG A 34 8.13 -10.28 1.95
N GLY A 35 7.32 -10.08 3.00
CA GLY A 35 6.63 -11.14 3.74
C GLY A 35 5.13 -11.31 3.52
N ILE A 36 4.53 -10.80 2.44
CA ILE A 36 3.08 -10.84 2.26
C ILE A 36 2.51 -12.28 2.14
N LEU A 37 3.33 -13.26 1.82
CA LEU A 37 2.89 -14.66 1.64
C LEU A 37 3.17 -15.58 2.84
N MET A 38 3.93 -15.15 3.85
CA MET A 38 4.31 -16.01 4.98
C MET A 38 3.38 -15.85 6.19
N ASP A 39 2.73 -14.70 6.35
CA ASP A 39 1.90 -14.42 7.52
C ASP A 39 0.54 -15.11 7.44
N ASP A 40 -0.10 -15.17 6.28
CA ASP A 40 -1.37 -15.85 6.03
C ASP A 40 -1.31 -17.34 6.38
N ILE A 41 -0.20 -17.99 6.01
CA ILE A 41 0.01 -19.42 6.25
C ILE A 41 0.18 -19.67 7.76
N SER A 42 0.80 -18.74 8.50
CA SER A 42 1.06 -18.91 9.93
C SER A 42 -0.22 -18.82 10.76
N ALA A 43 -1.12 -17.89 10.45
CA ALA A 43 -2.40 -17.74 11.13
C ALA A 43 -3.32 -18.94 10.91
N ILE A 44 -3.36 -19.45 9.68
CA ILE A 44 -4.11 -20.66 9.34
C ILE A 44 -3.51 -21.90 10.03
N ALA A 45 -2.18 -22.00 10.06
CA ALA A 45 -1.48 -23.06 10.78
C ALA A 45 -1.76 -23.00 12.29
N GLY A 46 -1.76 -21.81 12.89
CA GLY A 46 -2.12 -21.59 14.29
C GLY A 46 -3.56 -22.01 14.58
N LEU A 47 -4.51 -21.61 13.75
CA LEU A 47 -5.92 -22.02 13.86
C LEU A 47 -6.08 -23.54 13.82
N THR A 48 -5.45 -24.18 12.84
CA THR A 48 -5.53 -25.65 12.72
C THR A 48 -4.86 -26.39 13.86
N ALA A 49 -3.76 -25.85 14.41
CA ALA A 49 -3.07 -26.43 15.57
C ALA A 49 -3.95 -26.34 16.82
N SER A 50 -4.54 -25.17 17.10
CA SER A 50 -5.45 -25.00 18.27
C SER A 50 -6.69 -25.89 18.16
N LEU A 51 -7.26 -26.05 16.97
CA LEU A 51 -8.40 -26.95 16.77
C LEU A 51 -8.02 -28.41 16.99
N ARG A 52 -6.86 -28.86 16.54
CA ARG A 52 -6.35 -30.22 16.82
C ARG A 52 -6.12 -30.44 18.30
N ALA A 53 -5.47 -29.50 18.98
CA ALA A 53 -5.26 -29.57 20.42
C ALA A 53 -6.60 -29.67 21.19
N ALA A 54 -7.60 -28.88 20.80
CA ALA A 54 -8.93 -28.94 21.40
C ALA A 54 -9.57 -30.33 21.21
N VAL A 55 -9.45 -30.94 20.04
CA VAL A 55 -9.98 -32.31 19.78
C VAL A 55 -9.26 -33.35 20.66
N GLU A 56 -7.93 -33.27 20.80
CA GLU A 56 -7.18 -34.20 21.65
C GLU A 56 -7.55 -34.04 23.14
N ILE A 57 -7.77 -32.81 23.62
CA ILE A 57 -8.23 -32.53 24.97
C ILE A 57 -9.62 -33.13 25.20
N MET A 58 -10.55 -32.94 24.27
CA MET A 58 -11.89 -33.54 24.35
C MET A 58 -11.85 -35.08 24.40
N LYS A 59 -10.98 -35.70 23.60
CA LYS A 59 -10.78 -37.13 23.58
C LYS A 59 -10.24 -37.64 24.92
N ALA A 60 -9.21 -36.97 25.45
CA ALA A 60 -8.66 -37.27 26.78
C ALA A 60 -9.69 -37.11 27.91
N MET A 61 -10.59 -36.15 27.83
CA MET A 61 -11.70 -35.99 28.77
C MET A 61 -12.73 -37.14 28.70
N ASN A 62 -13.03 -37.57 27.47
CA ASN A 62 -13.99 -38.66 27.26
C ASN A 62 -13.44 -40.04 27.72
N ASP A 63 -12.14 -40.25 27.54
CA ASP A 63 -11.47 -41.51 27.90
C ASP A 63 -11.10 -41.57 29.41
N SER A 64 -11.19 -40.46 30.13
CA SER A 64 -10.83 -40.37 31.55
C SER A 64 -12.01 -40.68 32.46
N SER A 65 -11.78 -41.59 33.41
CA SER A 65 -12.72 -41.91 34.51
C SER A 65 -12.47 -41.05 35.76
N ASP A 66 -11.44 -40.19 35.75
CA ASP A 66 -11.05 -39.35 36.90
C ASP A 66 -11.75 -38.01 36.89
N ALA A 67 -12.70 -37.87 37.79
CA ALA A 67 -13.49 -36.62 37.94
C ALA A 67 -12.64 -35.39 38.28
N ASN A 68 -11.44 -35.56 38.87
CA ASN A 68 -10.59 -34.44 39.24
C ASN A 68 -9.84 -33.84 38.02
N LEU A 69 -9.70 -34.58 36.92
CA LEU A 69 -9.07 -34.09 35.68
C LEU A 69 -10.02 -33.24 34.82
N ILE A 70 -11.31 -33.41 34.96
CA ILE A 70 -12.31 -32.73 34.14
C ILE A 70 -12.21 -31.20 34.20
N PRO A 71 -12.12 -30.57 35.40
CA PRO A 71 -12.01 -29.10 35.47
C PRO A 71 -10.76 -28.53 34.79
N THR A 72 -9.62 -29.20 35.00
CA THR A 72 -8.35 -28.78 34.39
C THR A 72 -8.40 -28.90 32.88
N LYS A 73 -8.90 -30.01 32.37
CA LYS A 73 -9.05 -30.23 30.91
C LYS A 73 -10.09 -29.30 30.25
N SER A 74 -11.15 -28.96 30.97
CA SER A 74 -12.13 -27.99 30.54
C SER A 74 -11.52 -26.58 30.39
N PHE A 75 -10.65 -26.19 31.33
CA PHE A 75 -9.93 -24.92 31.26
C PHE A 75 -8.94 -24.91 30.07
N GLU A 76 -8.19 -25.98 29.87
CA GLU A 76 -7.29 -26.13 28.71
C GLU A 76 -8.08 -26.03 27.40
N LEU A 77 -9.21 -26.72 27.28
CA LEU A 77 -10.07 -26.69 26.12
C LEU A 77 -10.59 -25.28 25.82
N THR A 78 -11.04 -24.58 26.87
CA THR A 78 -11.51 -23.20 26.73
C THR A 78 -10.39 -22.30 26.21
N ARG A 79 -9.18 -22.46 26.70
CA ARG A 79 -8.00 -21.71 26.24
C ARG A 79 -7.71 -21.96 24.77
N GLU A 80 -7.75 -23.21 24.31
CA GLU A 80 -7.51 -23.54 22.91
C GLU A 80 -8.62 -23.00 21.98
N ILE A 81 -9.87 -23.02 22.43
CA ILE A 81 -10.98 -22.40 21.69
C ILE A 81 -10.77 -20.87 21.57
N MET A 82 -10.39 -20.20 22.66
CA MET A 82 -10.11 -18.76 22.61
C MET A 82 -8.93 -18.43 21.69
N SER A 83 -7.89 -19.26 21.68
CA SER A 83 -6.76 -19.13 20.74
C SER A 83 -7.22 -19.29 19.31
N ALA A 84 -8.03 -20.29 19.00
CA ALA A 84 -8.58 -20.50 17.66
C ALA A 84 -9.45 -19.32 17.20
N GLN A 85 -10.27 -18.78 18.10
CA GLN A 85 -11.08 -17.58 17.81
C GLN A 85 -10.22 -16.36 17.51
N ALA A 86 -9.15 -16.12 18.28
CA ALA A 86 -8.22 -15.03 18.03
C ALA A 86 -7.53 -15.16 16.65
N CYS A 87 -7.09 -16.36 16.28
CA CYS A 87 -6.52 -16.63 14.97
C CYS A 87 -7.56 -16.42 13.83
N ALA A 88 -8.80 -16.84 14.02
CA ALA A 88 -9.86 -16.62 13.05
C ALA A 88 -10.14 -15.12 12.81
N LEU A 89 -10.17 -14.33 13.89
CA LEU A 89 -10.34 -12.87 13.79
C LEU A 89 -9.16 -12.20 13.09
N ALA A 90 -7.93 -12.66 13.35
CA ALA A 90 -6.75 -12.15 12.66
C ALA A 90 -6.82 -12.41 11.16
N ILE A 91 -7.20 -13.62 10.74
CA ILE A 91 -7.40 -13.98 9.34
C ILE A 91 -8.47 -13.10 8.68
N GLN A 92 -9.60 -12.86 9.37
CA GLN A 92 -10.67 -12.00 8.83
C GLN A 92 -10.20 -10.56 8.63
N SER A 93 -9.43 -10.01 9.58
CA SER A 93 -8.86 -8.67 9.46
C SER A 93 -7.94 -8.56 8.23
N GLU A 94 -7.07 -9.55 8.05
CA GLU A 94 -6.14 -9.59 6.93
C GLU A 94 -6.86 -9.73 5.59
N GLN A 95 -7.88 -10.57 5.51
CA GLN A 95 -8.72 -10.67 4.32
C GLN A 95 -9.38 -9.34 3.96
N PHE A 96 -9.82 -8.57 4.96
CA PHE A 96 -10.38 -7.24 4.74
C PHE A 96 -9.33 -6.29 4.14
N ASP A 97 -8.12 -6.26 4.70
CA ASP A 97 -7.03 -5.42 4.22
C ASP A 97 -6.60 -5.78 2.79
N LEU A 98 -6.54 -7.09 2.49
CA LEU A 98 -6.24 -7.57 1.13
C LEU A 98 -7.33 -7.17 0.12
N LEU A 99 -8.61 -7.28 0.51
CA LEU A 99 -9.72 -6.86 -0.34
C LEU A 99 -9.71 -5.34 -0.58
N GLN A 100 -9.34 -4.55 0.42
CA GLN A 100 -9.18 -3.11 0.25
C GLN A 100 -8.02 -2.78 -0.68
N SER A 101 -6.85 -3.37 -0.46
CA SER A 101 -5.68 -3.19 -1.33
C SER A 101 -5.97 -3.60 -2.78
N LYS A 102 -6.72 -4.68 -2.96
CA LYS A 102 -7.15 -5.12 -4.30
C LYS A 102 -8.01 -4.05 -4.99
N ARG A 103 -8.99 -3.46 -4.30
CA ARG A 103 -9.83 -2.40 -4.87
C ARG A 103 -9.01 -1.18 -5.26
N ASP A 104 -8.09 -0.75 -4.37
CA ASP A 104 -7.24 0.39 -4.63
C ASP A 104 -6.35 0.17 -5.88
N LEU A 105 -5.82 -1.05 -6.04
CA LEU A 105 -5.04 -1.42 -7.22
C LEU A 105 -5.91 -1.49 -8.49
N GLU A 106 -7.13 -2.00 -8.41
CA GLU A 106 -8.08 -2.03 -9.52
C GLU A 106 -8.45 -0.60 -9.99
N GLU A 107 -8.71 0.32 -9.07
CA GLU A 107 -8.96 1.73 -9.36
C GLU A 107 -7.74 2.38 -10.02
N GLU A 108 -6.54 2.12 -9.52
CA GLU A 108 -5.30 2.63 -10.10
C GLU A 108 -5.08 2.09 -11.53
N ILE A 109 -5.37 0.81 -11.77
CA ILE A 109 -5.29 0.23 -13.11
C ILE A 109 -6.26 0.92 -14.07
N VAL A 110 -7.50 1.17 -13.63
CA VAL A 110 -8.49 1.91 -14.44
C VAL A 110 -7.98 3.31 -14.75
N ARG A 111 -7.46 4.02 -13.76
CA ARG A 111 -6.88 5.36 -13.91
C ARG A 111 -5.71 5.36 -14.91
N LEU A 112 -4.78 4.41 -14.80
CA LEU A 112 -3.63 4.31 -15.68
C LEU A 112 -4.02 3.97 -17.13
N LYS A 113 -5.00 3.09 -17.30
CA LYS A 113 -5.55 2.76 -18.64
C LYS A 113 -6.22 3.98 -19.27
N ALA A 114 -7.08 4.69 -18.53
CA ALA A 114 -7.72 5.91 -18.99
C ALA A 114 -6.68 6.97 -19.38
N TRP A 115 -5.64 7.14 -18.54
CA TRP A 115 -4.53 8.05 -18.84
C TRP A 115 -3.77 7.63 -20.10
N SER A 116 -3.48 6.34 -20.29
CA SER A 116 -2.80 5.85 -21.48
C SER A 116 -3.58 6.16 -22.76
N THR A 117 -4.90 5.98 -22.73
CA THR A 117 -5.80 6.31 -23.84
C THR A 117 -5.81 7.82 -24.11
N GLU A 118 -5.93 8.62 -23.05
CA GLU A 118 -5.91 10.08 -23.17
C GLU A 118 -4.57 10.58 -23.70
N LYS A 119 -3.46 10.04 -23.19
CA LYS A 119 -2.11 10.38 -23.64
C LYS A 119 -1.90 10.16 -25.12
N TYR A 120 -2.51 9.13 -25.69
CA TYR A 120 -2.37 8.82 -27.13
C TYR A 120 -2.96 9.90 -28.04
N ARG A 121 -3.91 10.70 -27.56
CA ARG A 121 -4.53 11.82 -28.32
C ARG A 121 -3.58 12.98 -28.56
N TYR A 122 -2.53 13.10 -27.78
CA TYR A 122 -1.63 14.25 -27.79
C TYR A 122 -0.28 13.94 -28.42
N GLU A 123 0.33 14.96 -28.96
CA GLU A 123 1.72 14.94 -29.45
C GLU A 123 2.49 16.16 -28.93
N LEU A 124 3.77 15.99 -28.67
CA LEU A 124 4.63 17.08 -28.26
C LEU A 124 5.00 17.93 -29.47
N LYS A 125 4.70 19.23 -29.45
CA LYS A 125 5.04 20.17 -30.51
C LYS A 125 5.79 21.39 -30.00
N ASN A 126 6.64 21.96 -30.85
CA ASN A 126 7.15 23.31 -30.65
C ASN A 126 6.03 24.30 -30.98
N VAL A 127 5.51 24.97 -29.96
CA VAL A 127 4.45 25.97 -30.11
C VAL A 127 5.00 27.39 -30.34
N ALA A 128 6.26 27.60 -29.95
CA ALA A 128 7.05 28.79 -30.25
C ALA A 128 8.56 28.47 -30.13
N PRO A 129 9.47 29.32 -30.62
CA PRO A 129 10.90 29.16 -30.43
C PRO A 129 11.25 29.01 -28.95
N GLY A 130 11.78 27.83 -28.59
CA GLY A 130 12.14 27.48 -27.20
C GLY A 130 10.97 27.13 -26.29
N ALA A 131 9.75 26.97 -26.82
CA ALA A 131 8.58 26.59 -26.05
C ALA A 131 7.92 25.33 -26.64
N VAL A 132 7.79 24.29 -25.81
CA VAL A 132 7.15 23.03 -26.16
C VAL A 132 5.89 22.83 -25.33
N ALA A 133 4.86 22.26 -25.95
CA ALA A 133 3.63 21.87 -25.29
C ALA A 133 3.06 20.61 -25.96
N TYR A 134 2.22 19.89 -25.24
CA TYR A 134 1.44 18.83 -25.85
C TYR A 134 0.18 19.44 -26.50
N VAL A 135 -0.07 19.02 -27.72
CA VAL A 135 -1.18 19.48 -28.59
C VAL A 135 -1.99 18.27 -29.01
N VAL A 136 -3.31 18.40 -29.08
CA VAL A 136 -4.17 17.34 -29.64
C VAL A 136 -3.77 17.06 -31.08
N LYS A 137 -3.62 15.81 -31.45
CA LYS A 137 -3.41 15.41 -32.85
C LYS A 137 -4.58 15.83 -33.73
N ALA A 138 -4.32 16.33 -34.94
CA ALA A 138 -5.33 16.86 -35.83
C ALA A 138 -6.49 15.88 -36.11
N ASN A 139 -6.19 14.58 -36.19
CA ASN A 139 -7.19 13.52 -36.41
C ASN A 139 -7.98 13.12 -35.15
N MET A 140 -7.66 13.70 -33.99
CA MET A 140 -8.27 13.36 -32.69
C MET A 140 -8.85 14.58 -31.95
N GLN A 141 -8.92 15.73 -32.61
CA GLN A 141 -9.35 16.97 -31.99
C GLN A 141 -10.85 16.97 -31.60
N GLY A 142 -11.69 16.27 -32.38
CA GLY A 142 -13.14 16.23 -32.12
C GLY A 142 -13.75 17.64 -32.08
N THR A 143 -14.66 17.84 -31.12
CA THR A 143 -15.34 19.13 -30.87
C THR A 143 -14.64 20.00 -29.82
N GLU A 144 -13.50 19.52 -29.26
CA GLU A 144 -12.78 20.25 -28.20
C GLU A 144 -12.11 21.50 -28.82
N PRO A 145 -12.17 22.65 -28.11
CA PRO A 145 -11.41 23.82 -28.55
C PRO A 145 -9.90 23.54 -28.53
N ALA A 146 -9.19 24.21 -29.43
CA ALA A 146 -7.72 24.09 -29.48
C ALA A 146 -7.13 24.54 -28.15
N HIS A 147 -6.26 23.71 -27.58
CA HIS A 147 -5.63 23.96 -26.28
C HIS A 147 -4.24 23.37 -26.20
N TRP A 148 -3.45 23.88 -25.28
CA TRP A 148 -2.11 23.41 -24.98
C TRP A 148 -2.02 22.80 -23.60
N ILE A 149 -1.30 21.69 -23.49
CA ILE A 149 -1.07 20.98 -22.24
C ILE A 149 0.39 21.19 -21.80
N CYS A 150 0.59 21.47 -20.55
CA CYS A 150 1.92 21.63 -19.96
C CYS A 150 2.74 20.37 -20.11
N ALA A 151 3.93 20.47 -20.75
CA ALA A 151 4.79 19.32 -21.00
C ALA A 151 5.26 18.63 -19.72
N ASN A 152 5.66 19.37 -18.69
CA ASN A 152 6.12 18.82 -17.44
C ASN A 152 5.00 18.03 -16.70
N CYS A 153 3.80 18.61 -16.63
CA CYS A 153 2.67 17.94 -15.97
C CYS A 153 2.23 16.70 -16.75
N PHE A 154 2.23 16.78 -18.07
CA PHE A 154 1.83 15.66 -18.91
C PHE A 154 2.79 14.46 -18.80
N GLN A 155 4.09 14.71 -18.71
CA GLN A 155 5.10 13.68 -18.45
C GLN A 155 4.94 13.05 -17.07
N SER A 156 4.46 13.85 -16.08
CA SER A 156 4.14 13.37 -14.74
C SER A 156 2.76 12.72 -14.62
N GLY A 157 2.08 12.41 -15.73
CA GLY A 157 0.78 11.75 -15.73
C GLY A 157 -0.41 12.66 -15.43
N LYS A 158 -0.25 14.00 -15.56
CA LYS A 158 -1.30 14.97 -15.24
C LYS A 158 -1.67 15.80 -16.47
N LYS A 159 -2.94 15.81 -16.86
CA LYS A 159 -3.46 16.71 -17.90
C LYS A 159 -3.70 18.09 -17.29
N ARG A 160 -2.83 19.05 -17.56
CA ARG A 160 -2.93 20.44 -17.08
C ARG A 160 -2.79 21.40 -18.24
N PHE A 161 -3.74 22.30 -18.36
CA PHE A 161 -3.76 23.31 -19.43
C PHE A 161 -2.76 24.42 -19.15
N LEU A 162 -2.22 24.96 -20.26
CA LEU A 162 -1.49 26.19 -20.27
C LEU A 162 -2.49 27.32 -20.58
N ASN A 163 -2.85 28.07 -19.55
CA ASN A 163 -3.81 29.18 -19.69
C ASN A 163 -3.05 30.50 -19.91
N GLU A 164 -3.65 31.37 -20.69
CA GLU A 164 -3.14 32.73 -20.86
C GLU A 164 -3.13 33.44 -19.51
N SER A 165 -1.99 33.99 -19.14
CA SER A 165 -1.78 34.68 -17.86
C SER A 165 -1.54 36.17 -18.01
N HIS A 166 -0.97 36.56 -19.13
CA HIS A 166 -0.61 37.94 -19.45
C HIS A 166 -0.39 38.04 -20.97
N SER A 167 -0.64 39.23 -21.53
CA SER A 167 -0.41 39.57 -22.93
C SER A 167 0.23 40.95 -23.01
N ASP A 168 1.28 41.10 -23.80
CA ASP A 168 1.89 42.39 -24.14
C ASP A 168 1.74 42.67 -25.65
N LEU A 169 2.42 43.72 -26.15
CA LEU A 169 2.32 44.10 -27.57
C LEU A 169 2.86 43.04 -28.54
N HIS A 170 3.76 42.16 -28.07
CA HIS A 170 4.51 41.25 -28.94
C HIS A 170 4.29 39.79 -28.59
N PHE A 171 3.92 39.49 -27.34
CA PHE A 171 3.86 38.12 -26.81
C PHE A 171 2.62 37.87 -25.98
N ASP A 172 2.13 36.65 -26.06
CA ASP A 172 1.16 36.06 -25.16
C ASP A 172 1.89 35.09 -24.21
N TYR A 173 1.64 35.22 -22.93
CA TYR A 173 2.25 34.41 -21.87
C TYR A 173 1.24 33.42 -21.34
N HIS A 174 1.60 32.16 -21.40
CA HIS A 174 0.78 31.09 -20.86
C HIS A 174 1.46 30.47 -19.65
N LYS A 175 0.70 30.15 -18.63
CA LYS A 175 1.16 29.59 -17.36
C LYS A 175 0.38 28.33 -17.01
N CYS A 176 1.11 27.33 -16.53
CA CYS A 176 0.50 26.17 -15.88
C CYS A 176 0.21 26.50 -14.41
N GLN A 177 -1.01 26.27 -13.97
CA GLN A 177 -1.40 26.56 -12.58
C GLN A 177 -0.83 25.56 -11.56
N GLU A 178 -0.47 24.38 -12.01
CA GLU A 178 0.06 23.31 -11.12
C GLU A 178 1.56 23.48 -10.85
N CYS A 179 2.38 23.45 -11.93
CA CYS A 179 3.84 23.48 -11.80
C CYS A 179 4.46 24.86 -12.00
N ALA A 180 3.62 25.88 -12.20
CA ALA A 180 4.02 27.25 -12.51
C ALA A 180 4.92 27.41 -13.76
N GLY A 181 5.07 26.36 -14.59
CA GLY A 181 5.77 26.43 -15.88
C GLY A 181 5.16 27.48 -16.77
N LYS A 182 5.99 28.31 -17.42
CA LYS A 182 5.57 29.42 -18.30
C LYS A 182 6.11 29.21 -19.68
N ILE A 183 5.30 29.55 -20.69
CA ILE A 183 5.73 29.69 -22.09
C ILE A 183 5.33 31.07 -22.59
N ARG A 184 6.11 31.61 -23.50
CA ARG A 184 5.77 32.84 -24.23
C ARG A 184 5.66 32.55 -25.72
N ILE A 185 4.68 33.14 -26.36
CA ILE A 185 4.35 32.92 -27.75
C ILE A 185 4.24 34.27 -28.46
N ARG A 186 4.91 34.40 -29.59
CA ARG A 186 4.78 35.64 -30.37
C ARG A 186 3.37 35.71 -30.97
N LYS A 187 2.72 36.85 -30.94
CA LYS A 187 1.34 37.06 -31.41
C LYS A 187 1.07 36.68 -32.88
N THR A 188 2.11 36.47 -33.69
CA THR A 188 1.97 35.97 -35.05
C THR A 188 1.79 34.45 -35.15
N SER A 189 1.92 33.72 -34.01
CA SER A 189 1.76 32.25 -33.99
C SER A 189 0.33 31.93 -33.59
N SER A 190 -0.51 31.60 -34.55
CA SER A 190 -1.84 31.06 -34.30
C SER A 190 -1.78 29.69 -33.63
N LEU A 191 -2.72 29.40 -32.73
CA LEU A 191 -2.95 28.06 -32.21
C LEU A 191 -3.12 27.07 -33.37
N PRO A 192 -2.45 25.89 -33.34
CA PRO A 192 -2.70 24.87 -34.34
C PRO A 192 -4.17 24.44 -34.24
N GLY A 193 -4.96 24.73 -35.28
CA GLY A 193 -6.40 24.46 -35.33
C GLY A 193 -7.28 25.66 -35.62
N GLN A 194 -6.76 26.90 -35.60
CA GLN A 194 -7.46 28.09 -36.07
C GLN A 194 -7.15 28.41 -37.54
N ALA A 195 -6.81 27.42 -38.37
CA ALA A 195 -6.75 27.60 -39.81
C ALA A 195 -8.17 27.61 -40.34
N LEU A 196 -8.71 28.87 -40.45
CA LEU A 196 -9.67 29.28 -41.47
C LEU A 196 -11.03 28.55 -41.50
N ALA A 197 -11.99 28.99 -40.73
CA ALA A 197 -13.34 29.20 -41.26
C ALA A 197 -13.27 30.50 -42.08
N GLY A 198 -13.07 30.39 -43.37
CA GLY A 198 -13.26 31.40 -44.35
C GLY A 198 -14.10 30.82 -45.46
#